data_8f1c286cfff92493a6549f804ae3f90a
#
_entry.id   8f1c286cfff92493a6549f804ae3f90a
#
_cell.length_a   1.000
_cell.length_b   1.000
_cell.length_c   1.000
_cell.angle_alpha   90.00
_cell.angle_beta   90.00
_cell.angle_gamma   90.00
#
_symmetry.space_group_name_H-M   'P 1'
#
loop_
_entity.id
_entity.type
_entity.pdbx_description
1 polymer ?
#
loop_
_entity_poly.entity_id
_entity_poly.type
_entity_poly.pdbx_seq_one_letter_code
_entity_poly.pdbx_strand_id
1 'polypeptide(L)'
;MRNKKSLLDTATYEELRWGYREDPATGSFTCICCGKTFESGEVYPFGNRYFDAARAIRLHLEAEHPDRFERLLREEILYNPLNENQKNCLSLFQQGLSVAEIAQKLSLSLQTVRQYKFNFRKRAKQARLYLALYEMAIGGKPSRRGRKPSSAPSARKAGEDPVTD
;
A
#
# COMPACT_ATOMS: atom_id res chain seq x y z
N MET A 1 24.54 -0.20 -8.27
CA MET A 1 23.21 -0.82 -8.35
C MET A 1 22.79 -1.30 -6.96
N ARG A 2 21.89 -0.61 -6.26
CA ARG A 2 21.35 -1.09 -4.98
C ARG A 2 20.50 -2.34 -5.26
N ASN A 3 20.82 -3.40 -4.58
CA ASN A 3 20.23 -4.73 -4.77
C ASN A 3 18.70 -4.67 -4.52
N LYS A 4 17.90 -4.81 -5.58
CA LYS A 4 16.41 -4.82 -5.51
C LYS A 4 15.86 -5.81 -4.47
N LYS A 5 16.58 -6.90 -4.25
CA LYS A 5 16.28 -7.95 -3.28
C LYS A 5 16.23 -7.41 -1.84
N SER A 6 17.13 -6.47 -1.49
CA SER A 6 17.27 -5.90 -0.16
C SER A 6 16.10 -4.98 0.27
N LEU A 7 15.41 -4.30 -0.65
CA LEU A 7 14.32 -3.39 -0.29
C LEU A 7 13.02 -4.13 0.05
N LEU A 8 12.69 -5.20 -0.69
CA LEU A 8 11.51 -6.03 -0.42
C LEU A 8 11.68 -6.87 0.85
N ASP A 9 12.88 -7.44 1.06
CA ASP A 9 13.17 -8.28 2.24
C ASP A 9 13.06 -7.50 3.57
N THR A 10 13.34 -6.20 3.54
CA THR A 10 13.33 -5.32 4.72
C THR A 10 12.08 -4.45 4.80
N ALA A 11 11.18 -4.55 3.81
CA ALA A 11 9.99 -3.72 3.74
C ALA A 11 8.98 -4.08 4.84
N THR A 12 8.45 -3.08 5.50
CA THR A 12 7.35 -3.25 6.46
C THR A 12 6.04 -3.58 5.72
N TYR A 13 5.02 -4.04 6.47
CA TYR A 13 3.69 -4.26 5.92
C TYR A 13 3.14 -3.02 5.19
N GLU A 14 3.31 -1.84 5.78
CA GLU A 14 2.84 -0.57 5.20
C GLU A 14 3.59 -0.25 3.90
N GLU A 15 4.90 -0.43 3.88
CA GLU A 15 5.72 -0.22 2.69
C GLU A 15 5.34 -1.20 1.56
N LEU A 16 5.12 -2.48 1.87
CA LEU A 16 4.63 -3.46 0.90
C LEU A 16 3.24 -3.07 0.35
N ARG A 17 2.35 -2.60 1.21
CA ARG A 17 1.00 -2.18 0.83
C ARG A 17 1.00 -0.94 -0.06
N TRP A 18 1.76 0.10 0.33
CA TRP A 18 1.81 1.37 -0.39
C TRP A 18 2.75 1.35 -1.60
N GLY A 19 3.80 0.53 -1.57
CA GLY A 19 4.80 0.42 -2.63
C GLY A 19 5.96 1.40 -2.50
N TYR A 20 6.03 2.15 -1.41
CA TYR A 20 7.10 3.10 -1.13
C TYR A 20 7.43 3.16 0.35
N ARG A 21 8.64 3.61 0.64
CA ARG A 21 9.15 3.94 1.97
C ARG A 21 9.20 5.45 2.11
N GLU A 22 8.73 5.97 3.22
CA GLU A 22 8.90 7.36 3.63
C GLU A 22 10.06 7.47 4.62
N ASP A 23 11.01 8.37 4.37
CA ASP A 23 12.03 8.72 5.34
C ASP A 23 11.51 9.83 6.25
N PRO A 24 11.31 9.56 7.55
CA PRO A 24 10.73 10.55 8.47
C PRO A 24 11.67 11.72 8.78
N ALA A 25 12.97 11.58 8.52
CA ALA A 25 13.95 12.63 8.78
C ALA A 25 13.97 13.67 7.65
N THR A 26 13.86 13.21 6.40
CA THR A 26 13.91 14.07 5.21
C THR A 26 12.53 14.34 4.60
N GLY A 27 11.52 13.50 4.91
CA GLY A 27 10.21 13.53 4.25
C GLY A 27 10.26 13.05 2.79
N SER A 28 11.35 12.40 2.37
CA SER A 28 11.50 11.83 1.04
C SER A 28 10.78 10.49 0.91
N PHE A 29 10.42 10.13 -0.33
CA PHE A 29 9.72 8.88 -0.64
C PHE A 29 10.56 8.03 -1.59
N THR A 30 10.86 6.78 -1.22
CA THR A 30 11.60 5.84 -2.06
C THR A 30 10.70 4.69 -2.52
N CYS A 31 10.61 4.49 -3.84
CA CYS A 31 9.89 3.37 -4.43
C CYS A 31 10.58 2.04 -4.06
N ILE A 32 9.85 1.10 -3.47
CA ILE A 32 10.41 -0.22 -3.11
C ILE A 32 10.58 -1.13 -4.33
N CYS A 33 9.92 -0.83 -5.45
CA CYS A 33 10.01 -1.63 -6.67
C CYS A 33 11.27 -1.35 -7.49
N CYS A 34 11.72 -0.09 -7.56
CA CYS A 34 12.86 0.32 -8.39
C CYS A 34 13.92 1.13 -7.66
N GLY A 35 13.64 1.60 -6.43
CA GLY A 35 14.58 2.41 -5.64
C GLY A 35 14.61 3.89 -6.02
N LYS A 36 13.73 4.37 -6.91
CA LYS A 36 13.63 5.79 -7.25
C LYS A 36 13.16 6.59 -6.05
N THR A 37 13.84 7.70 -5.76
CA THR A 37 13.54 8.58 -4.64
C THR A 37 12.95 9.89 -5.13
N PHE A 38 12.03 10.44 -4.34
CA PHE A 38 11.37 11.73 -4.53
C PHE A 38 11.60 12.56 -3.27
N GLU A 39 12.37 13.64 -3.42
CA GLU A 39 12.83 14.48 -2.30
C GLU A 39 11.72 15.45 -1.87
N SER A 40 11.57 15.63 -0.57
CA SER A 40 10.65 16.62 -0.02
C SER A 40 11.12 18.04 -0.36
N GLY A 41 10.18 18.91 -0.73
CA GLY A 41 10.51 20.29 -1.15
C GLY A 41 10.82 20.44 -2.64
N GLU A 42 10.98 19.35 -3.37
CA GLU A 42 11.08 19.36 -4.82
C GLU A 42 9.71 19.20 -5.50
N VAL A 43 9.62 19.63 -6.76
CA VAL A 43 8.45 19.45 -7.62
C VAL A 43 8.79 18.60 -8.84
N TYR A 44 7.89 17.70 -9.18
CA TYR A 44 8.11 16.67 -10.21
C TYR A 44 7.12 16.84 -11.36
N PRO A 45 7.62 16.92 -12.61
CA PRO A 45 6.74 17.03 -13.77
C PRO A 45 6.10 15.68 -14.12
N PHE A 46 4.77 15.70 -14.37
CA PHE A 46 4.02 14.61 -14.97
C PHE A 46 3.08 15.20 -16.04
N GLY A 47 3.41 14.98 -17.30
CA GLY A 47 2.76 15.67 -18.43
C GLY A 47 2.93 17.18 -18.31
N ASN A 48 1.84 17.93 -18.34
CA ASN A 48 1.83 19.39 -18.23
C ASN A 48 1.61 19.91 -16.78
N ARG A 49 1.77 19.07 -15.79
CA ARG A 49 1.53 19.40 -14.37
C ARG A 49 2.73 19.08 -13.51
N TYR A 50 2.84 19.81 -12.40
CA TYR A 50 3.88 19.63 -11.39
C TYR A 50 3.24 19.15 -10.09
N PHE A 51 3.92 18.27 -9.39
CA PHE A 51 3.44 17.65 -8.16
C PHE A 51 4.55 17.60 -7.10
N ASP A 52 4.15 17.64 -5.83
CA ASP A 52 5.04 17.38 -4.70
C ASP A 52 5.51 15.91 -4.68
N ALA A 53 6.50 15.62 -3.85
CA ALA A 53 7.08 14.28 -3.72
C ALA A 53 6.03 13.22 -3.34
N ALA A 54 5.07 13.56 -2.45
CA ALA A 54 4.04 12.63 -1.99
C ALA A 54 3.04 12.25 -3.10
N ARG A 55 2.72 13.17 -4.00
CA ARG A 55 1.89 12.86 -5.16
C ARG A 55 2.70 12.22 -6.28
N ALA A 56 3.93 12.67 -6.49
CA ALA A 56 4.84 12.17 -7.52
C ALA A 56 5.13 10.67 -7.35
N ILE A 57 5.40 10.19 -6.11
CA ILE A 57 5.64 8.77 -5.86
C ILE A 57 4.41 7.91 -6.22
N ARG A 58 3.19 8.39 -5.97
CA ARG A 58 1.96 7.65 -6.32
C ARG A 58 1.78 7.57 -7.83
N LEU A 59 1.96 8.69 -8.54
CA LEU A 59 1.90 8.72 -10.01
C LEU A 59 2.97 7.83 -10.63
N HIS A 60 4.19 7.83 -10.07
CA HIS A 60 5.25 6.93 -10.50
C HIS A 60 4.85 5.46 -10.34
N LEU A 61 4.23 5.08 -9.21
CA LEU A 61 3.78 3.71 -9.00
C LEU A 61 2.66 3.30 -9.98
N GLU A 62 1.74 4.21 -10.26
CA GLU A 62 0.65 3.97 -11.21
C GLU A 62 1.19 3.82 -12.65
N ALA A 63 2.18 4.64 -13.04
CA ALA A 63 2.74 4.66 -14.39
C ALA A 63 3.78 3.55 -14.64
N GLU A 64 4.72 3.36 -13.71
CA GLU A 64 5.90 2.49 -13.90
C GLU A 64 5.74 1.09 -13.29
N HIS A 65 4.79 0.92 -12.35
CA HIS A 65 4.57 -0.33 -11.63
C HIS A 65 3.10 -0.73 -11.50
N PRO A 66 2.32 -0.69 -12.62
CA PRO A 66 0.91 -1.08 -12.59
C PRO A 66 0.72 -2.57 -12.23
N ASP A 67 1.74 -3.38 -12.52
CA ASP A 67 1.79 -4.83 -12.27
C ASP A 67 2.29 -5.19 -10.85
N ARG A 68 2.47 -4.20 -9.96
CA ARG A 68 3.05 -4.41 -8.63
C ARG A 68 2.36 -5.51 -7.83
N PHE A 69 1.03 -5.57 -7.88
CA PHE A 69 0.26 -6.61 -7.18
C PHE A 69 0.63 -8.01 -7.68
N GLU A 70 0.65 -8.22 -9.00
CA GLU A 70 1.00 -9.50 -9.61
C GLU A 70 2.44 -9.91 -9.30
N ARG A 71 3.36 -8.95 -9.30
CA ARG A 71 4.75 -9.19 -8.94
C ARG A 71 4.90 -9.65 -7.49
N LEU A 72 4.24 -8.97 -6.52
CA LEU A 72 4.24 -9.39 -5.12
C LEU A 72 3.55 -10.74 -4.93
N LEU A 73 2.47 -11.01 -5.68
CA LEU A 73 1.74 -12.27 -5.59
C LEU A 73 2.58 -13.47 -6.04
N ARG A 74 3.50 -13.26 -7.00
CA ARG A 74 4.38 -14.30 -7.58
C ARG A 74 5.81 -14.25 -7.06
N GLU A 75 6.13 -13.32 -6.15
CA GLU A 75 7.49 -13.16 -5.60
C GLU A 75 7.87 -14.37 -4.76
N GLU A 76 8.94 -15.06 -5.16
CA GLU A 76 9.46 -16.25 -4.49
C GLU A 76 10.29 -15.93 -3.24
N ILE A 77 10.84 -14.71 -3.18
CA ILE A 77 11.71 -14.27 -2.07
C ILE A 77 10.93 -14.16 -0.76
N LEU A 78 9.70 -13.66 -0.86
CA LEU A 78 8.77 -13.62 0.27
C LEU A 78 7.99 -14.93 0.26
N TYR A 79 8.23 -15.81 1.23
CA TYR A 79 7.49 -17.06 1.34
C TYR A 79 5.99 -16.83 1.21
N ASN A 80 5.43 -17.22 0.07
CA ASN A 80 4.00 -17.08 -0.21
C ASN A 80 3.31 -18.45 -0.03
N PRO A 81 2.51 -18.64 1.05
CA PRO A 81 1.86 -19.92 1.34
C PRO A 81 0.64 -20.21 0.47
N LEU A 82 0.41 -19.43 -0.59
CA LEU A 82 -0.73 -19.60 -1.50
C LEU A 82 -0.38 -20.55 -2.64
N ASN A 83 -1.27 -21.51 -2.92
CA ASN A 83 -1.17 -22.32 -4.15
C ASN A 83 -1.63 -21.51 -5.38
N GLU A 84 -1.34 -22.02 -6.60
CA GLU A 84 -1.61 -21.31 -7.85
C GLU A 84 -3.10 -20.95 -8.03
N ASN A 85 -4.03 -21.82 -7.67
CA ASN A 85 -5.46 -21.50 -7.73
C ASN A 85 -5.83 -20.36 -6.78
N GLN A 86 -5.23 -20.30 -5.61
CA GLN A 86 -5.45 -19.21 -4.65
C GLN A 86 -4.82 -17.89 -5.13
N LYS A 87 -3.63 -17.94 -5.72
CA LYS A 87 -2.98 -16.77 -6.34
C LYS A 87 -3.85 -16.24 -7.49
N ASN A 88 -4.30 -17.11 -8.40
CA ASN A 88 -5.17 -16.73 -9.50
C ASN A 88 -6.51 -16.14 -8.99
N CYS A 89 -7.11 -16.72 -7.95
CA CYS A 89 -8.31 -16.15 -7.31
C CYS A 89 -8.07 -14.75 -6.76
N LEU A 90 -6.94 -14.51 -6.08
CA LEU A 90 -6.60 -13.19 -5.54
C LEU A 90 -6.40 -12.15 -6.64
N SER A 91 -5.70 -12.52 -7.72
CA SER A 91 -5.52 -11.67 -8.89
C SER A 91 -6.86 -11.25 -9.50
N LEU A 92 -7.79 -12.19 -9.69
CA LEU A 92 -9.11 -11.91 -10.23
C LEU A 92 -9.99 -11.08 -9.27
N PHE A 93 -9.87 -11.29 -7.95
CA PHE A 93 -10.52 -10.42 -6.96
C PHE A 93 -9.98 -8.99 -7.00
N GLN A 94 -8.67 -8.82 -7.21
CA GLN A 94 -8.04 -7.50 -7.35
C GLN A 94 -8.54 -6.76 -8.60
N GLN A 95 -8.85 -7.49 -9.67
CA GLN A 95 -9.46 -6.95 -10.89
C GLN A 95 -10.96 -6.64 -10.73
N GLY A 96 -11.56 -6.91 -9.56
CA GLY A 96 -12.96 -6.60 -9.25
C GLY A 96 -13.97 -7.66 -9.66
N LEU A 97 -13.54 -8.85 -10.11
CA LEU A 97 -14.46 -9.90 -10.53
C LEU A 97 -15.25 -10.47 -9.35
N SER A 98 -16.50 -10.82 -9.62
CA SER A 98 -17.39 -11.49 -8.67
C SER A 98 -17.00 -12.95 -8.45
N VAL A 99 -17.51 -13.56 -7.38
CA VAL A 99 -17.31 -15.00 -7.09
C VAL A 99 -17.76 -15.90 -8.23
N ALA A 100 -18.86 -15.53 -8.92
CA ALA A 100 -19.39 -16.32 -10.02
C ALA A 100 -18.49 -16.27 -11.25
N GLU A 101 -18.01 -15.09 -11.63
CA GLU A 101 -17.09 -14.89 -12.76
C GLU A 101 -15.76 -15.60 -12.53
N ILE A 102 -15.23 -15.53 -11.28
CA ILE A 102 -13.99 -16.23 -10.91
C ILE A 102 -14.17 -17.74 -11.00
N ALA A 103 -15.29 -18.28 -10.49
CA ALA A 103 -15.61 -19.70 -10.57
C ALA A 103 -15.65 -20.19 -12.00
N GLN A 104 -16.31 -19.46 -12.89
CA GLN A 104 -16.38 -19.76 -14.32
C GLN A 104 -15.00 -19.69 -14.97
N LYS A 105 -14.24 -18.60 -14.73
CA LYS A 105 -12.93 -18.34 -15.37
C LYS A 105 -11.86 -19.37 -14.98
N LEU A 106 -11.89 -19.85 -13.73
CA LEU A 106 -10.94 -20.83 -13.21
C LEU A 106 -11.46 -22.28 -13.29
N SER A 107 -12.66 -22.53 -13.83
CA SER A 107 -13.30 -23.83 -13.85
C SER A 107 -13.42 -24.46 -12.44
N LEU A 108 -13.72 -23.63 -11.43
CA LEU A 108 -13.91 -24.04 -10.05
C LEU A 108 -15.40 -23.98 -9.66
N SER A 109 -15.76 -24.71 -8.60
CA SER A 109 -17.09 -24.57 -8.03
C SER A 109 -17.26 -23.22 -7.33
N LEU A 110 -18.49 -22.67 -7.32
CA LEU A 110 -18.83 -21.48 -6.54
C LEU A 110 -18.45 -21.63 -5.05
N GLN A 111 -18.66 -22.83 -4.51
CA GLN A 111 -18.33 -23.17 -3.15
C GLN A 111 -16.83 -23.08 -2.88
N THR A 112 -16.00 -23.56 -3.80
CA THR A 112 -14.53 -23.49 -3.71
C THR A 112 -14.05 -22.04 -3.65
N VAL A 113 -14.56 -21.18 -4.53
CA VAL A 113 -14.17 -19.74 -4.55
C VAL A 113 -14.64 -19.02 -3.28
N ARG A 114 -15.86 -19.31 -2.77
CA ARG A 114 -16.35 -18.79 -1.50
C ARG A 114 -15.45 -19.24 -0.33
N GLN A 115 -15.00 -20.50 -0.33
CA GLN A 115 -14.10 -21.03 0.68
C GLN A 115 -12.73 -20.34 0.61
N TYR A 116 -12.18 -20.08 -0.58
CA TYR A 116 -10.95 -19.30 -0.72
C TYR A 116 -11.09 -17.88 -0.16
N LYS A 117 -12.18 -17.18 -0.50
CA LYS A 117 -12.47 -15.84 0.02
C LYS A 117 -12.57 -15.82 1.56
N PHE A 118 -13.20 -16.83 2.15
CA PHE A 118 -13.28 -17.00 3.60
C PHE A 118 -11.88 -17.22 4.20
N ASN A 119 -11.09 -18.13 3.63
CA ASN A 119 -9.75 -18.45 4.08
C ASN A 119 -8.80 -17.24 3.99
N PHE A 120 -8.89 -16.43 2.94
CA PHE A 120 -8.11 -15.19 2.83
C PHE A 120 -8.43 -14.22 3.97
N ARG A 121 -9.72 -14.03 4.30
CA ARG A 121 -10.13 -13.19 5.43
C ARG A 121 -9.62 -13.74 6.77
N LYS A 122 -9.69 -15.05 6.96
CA LYS A 122 -9.19 -15.72 8.18
C LYS A 122 -7.69 -15.52 8.32
N ARG A 123 -6.91 -15.78 7.26
CA ARG A 123 -5.46 -15.58 7.23
C ARG A 123 -5.07 -14.11 7.47
N ALA A 124 -5.78 -13.16 6.87
CA ALA A 124 -5.53 -11.74 7.10
C ALA A 124 -5.74 -11.32 8.56
N LYS A 125 -6.74 -11.90 9.24
CA LYS A 125 -6.94 -11.68 10.68
C LYS A 125 -5.82 -12.29 11.52
N GLN A 126 -5.39 -13.51 11.18
CA GLN A 126 -4.31 -14.21 11.86
C GLN A 126 -2.97 -13.49 11.68
N ALA A 127 -2.67 -13.03 10.45
CA ALA A 127 -1.44 -12.30 10.16
C ALA A 127 -1.34 -10.99 10.94
N ARG A 128 -2.45 -10.24 11.05
CA ARG A 128 -2.47 -9.00 11.87
C ARG A 128 -2.22 -9.26 13.35
N LEU A 129 -2.83 -10.32 13.90
CA LEU A 129 -2.60 -10.68 15.29
C LEU A 129 -1.16 -11.13 15.51
N TYR A 130 -0.65 -11.99 14.61
CA TYR A 130 0.74 -12.47 14.69
C TYR A 130 1.74 -11.31 14.59
N LEU A 131 1.55 -10.39 13.64
CA LEU A 131 2.43 -9.22 13.48
C LEU A 131 2.42 -8.34 14.74
N ALA A 132 1.25 -8.08 15.32
CA ALA A 132 1.14 -7.32 16.56
C ALA A 132 1.88 -8.00 17.71
N LEU A 133 1.72 -9.31 17.89
CA LEU A 133 2.41 -10.09 18.93
C LEU A 133 3.93 -10.09 18.70
N TYR A 134 4.36 -10.26 17.47
CA TYR A 134 5.78 -10.21 17.09
C TYR A 134 6.40 -8.84 17.41
N GLU A 135 5.75 -7.75 17.00
CA GLU A 135 6.22 -6.40 17.27
C GLU A 135 6.28 -6.08 18.77
N MET A 136 5.29 -6.55 19.54
CA MET A 136 5.28 -6.38 21.00
C MET A 136 6.37 -7.18 21.70
N ALA A 137 6.69 -8.39 21.21
CA ALA A 137 7.62 -9.30 21.86
C ALA A 137 9.08 -9.08 21.42
N ILE A 138 9.32 -8.82 20.15
CA ILE A 138 10.65 -8.90 19.53
C ILE A 138 11.00 -7.61 18.77
N GLY A 139 10.01 -6.90 18.20
CA GLY A 139 10.20 -5.79 17.28
C GLY A 139 10.72 -4.47 17.89
N GLY A 140 11.03 -4.44 19.19
CA GLY A 140 11.47 -3.23 19.89
C GLY A 140 10.33 -2.20 20.07
N LYS A 141 10.62 -1.08 20.74
CA LYS A 141 9.62 -0.04 21.02
C LYS A 141 8.96 0.43 19.72
N PRO A 142 7.62 0.48 19.65
CA PRO A 142 6.93 0.99 18.48
C PRO A 142 7.44 2.41 18.19
N SER A 143 7.99 2.61 17.00
CA SER A 143 8.27 3.95 16.52
C SER A 143 6.93 4.70 16.57
N ARG A 144 6.90 5.85 17.24
CA ARG A 144 5.71 6.71 17.36
C ARG A 144 5.32 7.27 15.99
N ARG A 145 4.82 6.42 15.10
CA ARG A 145 4.33 6.76 13.76
C ARG A 145 2.83 6.58 13.70
N GLY A 146 2.16 7.55 14.25
CA GLY A 146 0.72 7.71 14.14
C GLY A 146 0.38 9.16 14.39
N ARG A 147 0.92 10.07 13.57
CA ARG A 147 0.41 11.43 13.52
C ARG A 147 -0.98 11.34 12.90
N LYS A 148 -2.02 11.53 13.73
CA LYS A 148 -3.38 11.78 13.25
C LYS A 148 -3.31 12.86 12.17
N PRO A 149 -4.08 12.76 11.08
CA PRO A 149 -4.20 13.87 10.15
C PRO A 149 -4.62 15.10 10.94
N SER A 150 -3.87 16.19 10.80
CA SER A 150 -4.21 17.45 11.44
C SER A 150 -5.60 17.87 10.97
N SER A 151 -6.47 18.16 11.93
CA SER A 151 -7.79 18.71 11.72
C SER A 151 -7.70 19.92 10.76
N ALA A 152 -8.67 19.98 9.85
CA ALA A 152 -8.85 21.05 8.88
C ALA A 152 -8.75 22.45 9.54
N PRO A 153 -8.22 23.47 8.83
CA PRO A 153 -8.17 24.82 9.35
C PRO A 153 -9.59 25.34 9.62
N SER A 154 -9.81 25.76 10.85
CA SER A 154 -11.02 26.43 11.30
C SER A 154 -11.32 27.63 10.40
N ALA A 155 -12.51 27.67 9.81
CA ALA A 155 -13.02 28.81 9.08
C ALA A 155 -12.97 30.05 9.96
N ARG A 156 -12.22 31.06 9.52
CA ARG A 156 -12.26 32.40 10.13
C ARG A 156 -13.65 32.99 9.91
N LYS A 157 -14.35 33.28 11.01
CA LYS A 157 -15.56 34.09 11.00
C LYS A 157 -15.19 35.47 10.48
N ALA A 158 -15.88 35.91 9.44
CA ALA A 158 -15.87 37.29 8.99
C ALA A 158 -16.40 38.17 10.12
N GLY A 159 -15.62 39.16 10.53
CA GLY A 159 -16.05 40.17 11.48
C GLY A 159 -17.05 41.09 10.81
N GLU A 160 -18.18 41.32 11.47
CA GLU A 160 -19.13 42.38 11.19
C GLU A 160 -18.49 43.72 11.57
N ASP A 161 -18.40 44.64 10.64
CA ASP A 161 -18.10 46.05 10.91
C ASP A 161 -19.36 46.73 11.48
N PRO A 162 -19.25 47.50 12.59
CA PRO A 162 -20.35 48.31 13.08
C PRO A 162 -20.47 49.58 12.24
N VAL A 163 -21.65 49.79 11.65
CA VAL A 163 -22.09 51.06 11.11
C VAL A 163 -22.28 52.02 12.27
N THR A 164 -21.57 53.16 12.27
CA THR A 164 -21.86 54.33 13.09
C THR A 164 -22.40 55.46 12.20
N ASP A 165 -23.50 56.05 12.69
CA ASP A 165 -24.19 57.27 12.28
C ASP A 165 -23.30 58.42 11.96
#